data_185734c1762ba475008eb822d50ed006
#
_entry.id   185734c1762ba475008eb822d50ed006
#
_cell.length_a   1.000
_cell.length_b   1.000
_cell.length_c   1.000
_cell.angle_alpha   90.00
_cell.angle_beta   90.00
_cell.angle_gamma   90.00
#
_symmetry.space_group_name_H-M   'P 1'
#
loop_
_entity.id
_entity.type
_entity.pdbx_description
1 polymer ?
#
loop_
_entity_poly.entity_id
_entity_poly.type
_entity_poly.pdbx_seq_one_letter_code
_entity_poly.pdbx_strand_id
1 'polypeptide(L)'
;IRDRVRLAEYAPETERSRMLHIIATRSFMKSNDGNWNNGGMGKRVVRELFYNLKTPQEVSGYTRNTVSVSSVAKRTFTKYRATYTDERFWKIFDYTFLNGAPFTCEDNESGIRKAVISEKLARRLFGKTEVKGQRLLVNRTEYTVCGVVKDVPRTARYAYSDVWLPYNSSAAMETAANVYEGLVGPFNVVMLAHDTDDFTAIRTEVDKVTKQLNTNTSEYAVSFFNGQMTNLDLL
;
A
#
# COMPACT_ATOMS: atom_id res chain seq x y z
N ILE A 1 29.81 1.54 1.89
CA ILE A 1 28.87 2.61 2.28
C ILE A 1 27.47 2.31 1.73
N ARG A 2 27.34 1.94 0.44
CA ARG A 2 26.05 1.59 -0.19
C ARG A 2 25.32 0.45 0.53
N ASP A 3 26.01 -0.63 0.88
CA ASP A 3 25.41 -1.79 1.52
C ASP A 3 24.99 -1.52 2.97
N ARG A 4 25.71 -0.67 3.70
CA ARG A 4 25.30 -0.25 5.05
C ARG A 4 24.03 0.61 5.05
N VAL A 5 23.84 1.47 4.06
CA VAL A 5 22.61 2.26 3.92
C VAL A 5 21.42 1.39 3.53
N ARG A 6 21.65 0.32 2.76
CA ARG A 6 20.63 -0.64 2.36
C ARG A 6 20.10 -1.47 3.53
N LEU A 7 20.98 -1.82 4.46
CA LEU A 7 20.67 -2.65 5.63
C LEU A 7 20.23 -1.82 6.85
N ALA A 8 20.36 -0.49 6.80
CA ALA A 8 20.00 0.36 7.92
C ALA A 8 18.49 0.37 8.10
N GLU A 9 18.04 -0.06 9.25
CA GLU A 9 16.67 0.10 9.71
C GLU A 9 16.48 1.52 10.22
N TYR A 10 15.48 2.23 9.70
CA TYR A 10 15.17 3.59 10.12
C TYR A 10 13.66 3.85 9.97
N ALA A 11 13.14 4.66 10.88
CA ALA A 11 11.73 5.00 10.88
C ALA A 11 11.28 5.61 9.53
N PRO A 12 10.12 5.18 9.01
CA PRO A 12 9.18 4.21 9.58
C PRO A 12 9.41 2.74 9.14
N GLU A 13 10.53 2.41 8.49
CA GLU A 13 10.90 1.06 8.07
C GLU A 13 11.84 0.40 9.11
N THR A 14 11.47 0.45 10.38
CA THR A 14 12.28 -0.08 11.50
C THR A 14 12.45 -1.60 11.44
N GLU A 15 11.50 -2.31 10.84
CA GLU A 15 11.49 -3.76 10.70
C GLU A 15 11.80 -4.21 9.26
N ARG A 16 12.58 -3.41 8.55
CA ARG A 16 12.85 -3.58 7.12
C ARG A 16 13.41 -4.96 6.76
N SER A 17 14.24 -5.53 7.63
CA SER A 17 14.83 -6.87 7.43
C SER A 17 13.77 -7.99 7.40
N ARG A 18 12.61 -7.79 8.06
CA ARG A 18 11.51 -8.75 8.14
C ARG A 18 10.39 -8.47 7.12
N MET A 19 10.53 -7.44 6.28
CA MET A 19 9.50 -7.08 5.30
C MET A 19 9.71 -7.81 3.97
N LEU A 20 8.63 -8.40 3.47
CA LEU A 20 8.53 -8.96 2.12
C LEU A 20 7.58 -8.11 1.28
N HIS A 21 7.99 -7.78 0.05
CA HIS A 21 7.17 -7.00 -0.87
C HIS A 21 6.85 -7.80 -2.14
N ILE A 22 5.60 -7.75 -2.57
CA ILE A 22 5.18 -8.21 -3.88
C ILE A 22 4.68 -7.02 -4.67
N ILE A 23 5.46 -6.61 -5.66
CA ILE A 23 5.22 -5.42 -6.47
C ILE A 23 4.88 -5.73 -7.93
N ALA A 24 4.93 -7.00 -8.30
CA ALA A 24 4.60 -7.46 -9.63
C ALA A 24 3.86 -8.80 -9.56
N THR A 25 2.83 -8.90 -10.39
CA THR A 25 2.02 -10.09 -10.59
C THR A 25 1.99 -10.40 -12.07
N ARG A 26 2.16 -11.64 -12.41
CA ARG A 26 1.93 -12.16 -13.77
C ARG A 26 0.50 -12.66 -13.82
N SER A 27 -0.30 -12.14 -14.74
CA SER A 27 -1.62 -12.67 -15.06
C SER A 27 -1.63 -13.25 -16.47
N PHE A 28 -2.31 -14.36 -16.68
CA PHE A 28 -2.37 -15.06 -17.97
C PHE A 28 -3.69 -15.79 -18.16
N MET A 29 -4.03 -16.05 -19.42
CA MET A 29 -5.17 -16.91 -19.77
C MET A 29 -4.80 -18.38 -19.58
N LYS A 30 -5.66 -19.15 -18.93
CA LYS A 30 -5.44 -20.59 -18.69
C LYS A 30 -5.37 -21.41 -19.99
N SER A 31 -6.10 -20.98 -21.04
CA SER A 31 -6.09 -21.60 -22.35
C SER A 31 -4.85 -21.30 -23.18
N ASN A 32 -4.09 -20.25 -22.84
CA ASN A 32 -2.90 -19.83 -23.54
C ASN A 32 -1.97 -19.07 -22.59
N ASP A 33 -1.12 -19.81 -21.88
CA ASP A 33 -0.17 -19.26 -20.91
C ASP A 33 1.01 -18.48 -21.54
N GLY A 34 1.18 -18.59 -22.86
CA GLY A 34 2.13 -17.76 -23.62
C GLY A 34 1.72 -16.29 -23.71
N ASN A 35 0.45 -15.95 -23.48
CA ASN A 35 -0.05 -14.58 -23.50
C ASN A 35 -0.31 -14.09 -22.06
N TRP A 36 0.63 -13.34 -21.50
CA TRP A 36 0.61 -12.87 -20.13
C TRP A 36 0.83 -11.36 -20.03
N ASN A 37 0.34 -10.77 -18.94
CA ASN A 37 0.53 -9.37 -18.59
C ASN A 37 1.24 -9.27 -17.23
N ASN A 38 2.21 -8.38 -17.13
CA ASN A 38 2.85 -8.02 -15.86
C ASN A 38 2.27 -6.71 -15.35
N GLY A 39 1.90 -6.69 -14.09
CA GLY A 39 1.33 -5.49 -13.48
C GLY A 39 1.16 -5.64 -11.99
N GLY A 40 0.46 -4.72 -11.38
CA GLY A 40 -0.01 -4.87 -10.01
C GLY A 40 -1.18 -5.84 -9.94
N MET A 41 -1.55 -6.21 -8.76
CA MET A 41 -2.65 -7.14 -8.50
C MET A 41 -3.97 -6.42 -8.29
N GLY A 42 -5.07 -7.10 -8.58
CA GLY A 42 -6.42 -6.63 -8.29
C GLY A 42 -6.73 -6.69 -6.80
N LYS A 43 -7.74 -5.92 -6.39
CA LYS A 43 -8.23 -5.91 -4.99
C LYS A 43 -8.67 -7.30 -4.53
N ARG A 44 -9.24 -8.11 -5.43
CA ARG A 44 -9.62 -9.49 -5.17
C ARG A 44 -8.44 -10.34 -4.71
N VAL A 45 -7.31 -10.25 -5.40
CA VAL A 45 -6.08 -10.98 -5.04
C VAL A 45 -5.60 -10.57 -3.65
N VAL A 46 -5.60 -9.28 -3.34
CA VAL A 46 -5.21 -8.78 -2.02
C VAL A 46 -6.11 -9.37 -0.93
N ARG A 47 -7.44 -9.35 -1.12
CA ARG A 47 -8.42 -9.79 -0.11
C ARG A 47 -8.53 -11.32 0.01
N GLU A 48 -8.64 -12.03 -1.12
CA GLU A 48 -8.90 -13.47 -1.10
C GLU A 48 -7.63 -14.30 -0.89
N LEU A 49 -6.46 -13.78 -1.29
CA LEU A 49 -5.19 -14.46 -1.11
C LEU A 49 -4.44 -13.91 0.10
N PHE A 50 -3.97 -12.67 0.01
CA PHE A 50 -2.98 -12.14 0.95
C PHE A 50 -3.52 -11.91 2.37
N TYR A 51 -4.75 -11.42 2.52
CA TYR A 51 -5.34 -11.21 3.86
C TYR A 51 -5.74 -12.51 4.56
N ASN A 52 -5.73 -13.64 3.86
CA ASN A 52 -6.00 -14.96 4.42
C ASN A 52 -4.74 -15.72 4.84
N LEU A 53 -3.55 -15.19 4.56
CA LEU A 53 -2.29 -15.78 5.02
C LEU A 53 -2.23 -15.81 6.54
N LYS A 54 -1.64 -16.87 7.09
CA LYS A 54 -1.52 -17.11 8.54
C LYS A 54 -0.09 -16.99 9.06
N THR A 55 0.87 -17.19 8.17
CA THR A 55 2.30 -17.17 8.54
C THR A 55 2.84 -15.75 8.77
N PRO A 56 2.50 -14.73 7.94
CA PRO A 56 2.95 -13.37 8.23
C PRO A 56 2.32 -12.81 9.50
N GLN A 57 3.06 -11.98 10.24
CA GLN A 57 2.58 -11.24 11.39
C GLN A 57 1.50 -10.22 10.97
N GLU A 58 1.71 -9.52 9.86
CA GLU A 58 0.76 -8.57 9.30
C GLU A 58 0.93 -8.48 7.77
N VAL A 59 -0.17 -8.16 7.08
CA VAL A 59 -0.21 -8.01 5.61
C VAL A 59 -1.01 -6.78 5.26
N SER A 60 -0.50 -5.92 4.38
CA SER A 60 -1.21 -4.75 3.88
C SER A 60 -1.12 -4.61 2.37
N GLY A 61 -2.27 -4.32 1.75
CA GLY A 61 -2.35 -3.91 0.35
C GLY A 61 -2.15 -2.41 0.22
N TYR A 62 -1.37 -1.99 -0.77
CA TYR A 62 -1.18 -0.57 -1.04
C TYR A 62 -0.99 -0.28 -2.53
N THR A 63 -1.30 0.95 -2.92
CA THR A 63 -0.94 1.48 -4.23
C THR A 63 -0.43 2.90 -4.12
N ARG A 64 0.46 3.31 -5.01
CA ARG A 64 1.08 4.63 -5.01
C ARG A 64 0.78 5.38 -6.28
N ASN A 65 0.30 6.61 -6.11
CA ASN A 65 -0.05 7.49 -7.21
C ASN A 65 0.47 8.92 -6.97
N THR A 66 0.52 9.70 -8.02
CA THR A 66 0.66 11.15 -7.91
C THR A 66 -0.72 11.77 -7.92
N VAL A 67 -1.03 12.57 -6.92
CA VAL A 67 -2.32 13.28 -6.77
C VAL A 67 -2.12 14.78 -6.72
N SER A 68 -3.14 15.52 -7.13
CA SER A 68 -3.19 16.98 -6.97
C SER A 68 -3.80 17.32 -5.63
N VAL A 69 -3.08 18.04 -4.76
CA VAL A 69 -3.57 18.43 -3.43
C VAL A 69 -3.65 19.94 -3.29
N SER A 70 -4.69 20.41 -2.60
CA SER A 70 -4.89 21.82 -2.22
C SER A 70 -5.60 21.92 -0.88
N SER A 71 -5.44 23.04 -0.18
CA SER A 71 -6.38 23.39 0.88
C SER A 71 -7.70 23.87 0.26
N VAL A 72 -8.81 23.68 0.98
CA VAL A 72 -10.14 24.12 0.53
C VAL A 72 -10.18 25.65 0.32
N ALA A 73 -9.45 26.41 1.16
CA ALA A 73 -9.41 27.88 1.09
C ALA A 73 -8.64 28.40 -0.14
N LYS A 74 -7.47 27.83 -0.43
CA LYS A 74 -6.57 28.36 -1.48
C LYS A 74 -6.89 27.85 -2.88
N ARG A 75 -7.38 26.63 -3.02
CA ARG A 75 -7.67 25.94 -4.29
C ARG A 75 -6.52 25.95 -5.30
N THR A 76 -5.28 26.12 -4.81
CA THR A 76 -4.06 26.04 -5.64
C THR A 76 -3.52 24.61 -5.56
N PHE A 77 -3.66 23.86 -6.64
CA PHE A 77 -3.28 22.45 -6.68
C PHE A 77 -1.80 22.26 -6.98
N THR A 78 -1.17 21.43 -6.17
CA THR A 78 0.22 20.97 -6.38
C THR A 78 0.25 19.45 -6.36
N LYS A 79 1.14 18.85 -7.16
CA LYS A 79 1.30 17.40 -7.23
C LYS A 79 2.09 16.87 -6.04
N TYR A 80 1.59 15.82 -5.42
CA TYR A 80 2.18 15.11 -4.29
C TYR A 80 2.10 13.61 -4.48
N ARG A 81 2.99 12.88 -3.83
CA ARG A 81 2.92 11.42 -3.77
C ARG A 81 1.84 11.00 -2.78
N ALA A 82 0.94 10.15 -3.22
CA ALA A 82 -0.08 9.53 -2.39
C ALA A 82 0.11 8.03 -2.30
N THR A 83 -0.12 7.48 -1.12
CA THR A 83 -0.29 6.04 -0.88
C THR A 83 -1.74 5.80 -0.49
N TYR A 84 -2.43 4.96 -1.27
CA TYR A 84 -3.73 4.39 -0.90
C TYR A 84 -3.49 3.05 -0.25
N THR A 85 -4.03 2.84 0.95
CA THR A 85 -3.76 1.66 1.75
C THR A 85 -4.89 1.37 2.75
N ASP A 86 -4.71 0.38 3.59
CA ASP A 86 -5.60 0.01 4.70
C ASP A 86 -4.99 0.38 6.07
N GLU A 87 -5.69 0.02 7.14
CA GLU A 87 -5.26 0.26 8.53
C GLU A 87 -4.07 -0.60 8.94
N ARG A 88 -3.86 -1.75 8.27
CA ARG A 88 -2.77 -2.69 8.58
C ARG A 88 -1.40 -2.11 8.22
N PHE A 89 -1.37 -1.20 7.24
CA PHE A 89 -0.17 -0.48 6.83
C PHE A 89 0.52 0.22 8.01
N TRP A 90 -0.27 0.77 8.94
CA TRP A 90 0.21 1.47 10.12
C TRP A 90 0.77 0.54 11.21
N LYS A 91 0.52 -0.76 11.12
CA LYS A 91 1.12 -1.79 11.99
C LYS A 91 2.44 -2.32 11.45
N ILE A 92 2.64 -2.22 10.12
CA ILE A 92 3.86 -2.67 9.45
C ILE A 92 4.93 -1.59 9.50
N PHE A 93 4.52 -0.32 9.34
CA PHE A 93 5.40 0.83 9.29
C PHE A 93 5.26 1.69 10.54
N ASP A 94 6.38 1.94 11.22
CA ASP A 94 6.44 2.68 12.49
C ASP A 94 6.46 4.20 12.28
N TYR A 95 5.29 4.77 11.95
CA TYR A 95 5.15 6.22 11.77
C TYR A 95 5.02 6.96 13.10
N THR A 96 5.77 8.04 13.26
CA THR A 96 5.60 8.97 14.39
C THR A 96 4.49 9.96 14.07
N PHE A 97 3.36 9.86 14.77
CA PHE A 97 2.27 10.82 14.66
C PHE A 97 2.56 12.07 15.50
N LEU A 98 2.50 13.24 14.87
CA LEU A 98 2.65 14.55 15.52
C LEU A 98 1.30 15.10 15.98
N ASN A 99 0.22 14.75 15.26
CA ASN A 99 -1.15 15.16 15.59
C ASN A 99 -2.13 14.11 15.08
N GLY A 100 -3.18 13.83 15.85
CA GLY A 100 -4.21 12.87 15.46
C GLY A 100 -3.75 11.40 15.49
N ALA A 101 -4.34 10.58 14.61
CA ALA A 101 -4.12 9.14 14.54
C ALA A 101 -4.35 8.63 13.11
N PRO A 102 -3.96 7.40 12.77
CA PRO A 102 -4.29 6.79 11.49
C PRO A 102 -5.79 6.59 11.31
N PHE A 103 -6.24 6.39 10.09
CA PHE A 103 -7.60 5.91 9.81
C PHE A 103 -7.74 4.44 10.23
N THR A 104 -8.97 4.05 10.57
CA THR A 104 -9.29 2.72 11.10
C THR A 104 -9.78 1.76 10.01
N CYS A 105 -10.01 0.50 10.39
CA CYS A 105 -10.64 -0.50 9.53
C CYS A 105 -12.04 -0.04 9.10
N GLU A 106 -12.85 0.45 10.05
CA GLU A 106 -14.19 0.95 9.74
C GLU A 106 -14.16 2.13 8.76
N ASP A 107 -13.19 3.04 8.91
CA ASP A 107 -13.01 4.15 7.97
C ASP A 107 -12.73 3.66 6.55
N ASN A 108 -11.87 2.65 6.42
CA ASN A 108 -11.53 2.07 5.13
C ASN A 108 -12.70 1.28 4.54
N GLU A 109 -13.32 0.38 5.30
CA GLU A 109 -14.45 -0.43 4.83
C GLU A 109 -15.67 0.41 4.44
N SER A 110 -15.94 1.50 5.17
CA SER A 110 -17.02 2.44 4.88
C SER A 110 -16.66 3.48 3.81
N GLY A 111 -15.44 3.46 3.27
CA GLY A 111 -14.99 4.41 2.25
C GLY A 111 -14.94 5.87 2.74
N ILE A 112 -14.76 6.07 4.06
CA ILE A 112 -14.72 7.41 4.65
C ILE A 112 -13.46 8.14 4.16
N ARG A 113 -13.64 9.37 3.67
CA ARG A 113 -12.59 10.20 3.10
C ARG A 113 -11.75 10.87 4.19
N LYS A 114 -10.93 10.08 4.86
CA LYS A 114 -9.90 10.53 5.79
C LYS A 114 -8.54 10.59 5.10
N ALA A 115 -7.67 11.47 5.59
CA ALA A 115 -6.30 11.60 5.10
C ALA A 115 -5.32 11.72 6.27
N VAL A 116 -4.24 10.94 6.20
CA VAL A 116 -3.03 11.22 6.97
C VAL A 116 -2.08 11.98 6.05
N ILE A 117 -1.45 13.03 6.55
CA ILE A 117 -0.54 13.87 5.76
C ILE A 117 0.82 14.02 6.45
N SER A 118 1.86 14.28 5.66
CA SER A 118 3.19 14.56 6.19
C SER A 118 3.24 15.91 6.88
N GLU A 119 4.17 16.09 7.82
CA GLU A 119 4.44 17.35 8.50
C GLU A 119 4.66 18.48 7.49
N LYS A 120 5.49 18.25 6.48
CA LYS A 120 5.79 19.22 5.42
C LYS A 120 4.53 19.65 4.66
N LEU A 121 3.65 18.70 4.34
CA LEU A 121 2.38 19.00 3.66
C LEU A 121 1.44 19.80 4.57
N ALA A 122 1.33 19.42 5.85
CA ALA A 122 0.53 20.16 6.84
C ALA A 122 0.98 21.62 6.95
N ARG A 123 2.27 21.86 7.16
CA ARG A 123 2.84 23.21 7.22
C ARG A 123 2.62 24.01 5.92
N ARG A 124 2.74 23.38 4.76
CA ARG A 124 2.54 24.05 3.47
C ARG A 124 1.09 24.47 3.22
N LEU A 125 0.14 23.60 3.58
CA LEU A 125 -1.29 23.87 3.35
C LEU A 125 -1.90 24.77 4.41
N PHE A 126 -1.51 24.60 5.68
CA PHE A 126 -2.19 25.19 6.83
C PHE A 126 -1.28 26.06 7.72
N GLY A 127 0.04 26.08 7.50
CA GLY A 127 1.00 26.85 8.29
C GLY A 127 1.37 26.23 9.64
N LYS A 128 0.78 25.09 10.00
CA LYS A 128 0.99 24.40 11.30
C LYS A 128 0.83 22.90 11.17
N THR A 129 1.08 22.15 12.24
CA THR A 129 0.96 20.69 12.30
C THR A 129 -0.30 20.20 13.00
N GLU A 130 -0.89 21.02 13.89
CA GLU A 130 -2.14 20.72 14.60
C GLU A 130 -3.34 20.99 13.67
N VAL A 131 -3.58 20.05 12.75
CA VAL A 131 -4.55 20.21 11.66
C VAL A 131 -5.57 19.06 11.56
N LYS A 132 -5.65 18.20 12.59
CA LYS A 132 -6.71 17.19 12.69
C LYS A 132 -8.08 17.85 12.55
N GLY A 133 -8.95 17.30 11.69
CA GLY A 133 -10.27 17.85 11.38
C GLY A 133 -10.28 18.90 10.26
N GLN A 134 -9.13 19.43 9.85
CA GLN A 134 -9.06 20.32 8.69
C GLN A 134 -9.37 19.59 7.39
N ARG A 135 -9.89 20.31 6.40
CA ARG A 135 -10.29 19.77 5.10
C ARG A 135 -9.27 20.12 4.02
N LEU A 136 -8.97 19.15 3.18
CA LEU A 136 -8.13 19.32 1.99
C LEU A 136 -8.81 18.68 0.77
N LEU A 137 -8.38 19.09 -0.40
CA LEU A 137 -8.83 18.53 -1.68
C LEU A 137 -7.74 17.65 -2.24
N VAL A 138 -8.07 16.37 -2.51
CA VAL A 138 -7.22 15.43 -3.24
C VAL A 138 -7.91 15.11 -4.56
N ASN A 139 -7.28 15.44 -5.69
CA ASN A 139 -7.89 15.34 -7.02
C ASN A 139 -9.30 15.96 -7.08
N ARG A 140 -9.47 17.13 -6.43
CA ARG A 140 -10.74 17.89 -6.29
C ARG A 140 -11.79 17.21 -5.41
N THR A 141 -11.52 16.07 -4.81
CA THR A 141 -12.39 15.41 -3.83
C THR A 141 -11.98 15.84 -2.42
N GLU A 142 -12.95 16.15 -1.59
CA GLU A 142 -12.70 16.60 -0.22
C GLU A 142 -12.38 15.42 0.71
N TYR A 143 -11.34 15.57 1.51
CA TYR A 143 -10.90 14.66 2.57
C TYR A 143 -10.71 15.43 3.87
N THR A 144 -10.94 14.76 5.00
CA THR A 144 -10.68 15.30 6.34
C THR A 144 -9.36 14.75 6.88
N VAL A 145 -8.48 15.64 7.34
CA VAL A 145 -7.23 15.22 7.99
C VAL A 145 -7.54 14.51 9.30
N CYS A 146 -7.15 13.23 9.42
CA CYS A 146 -7.25 12.47 10.67
C CYS A 146 -5.92 12.41 11.42
N GLY A 147 -4.79 12.51 10.72
CA GLY A 147 -3.46 12.46 11.33
C GLY A 147 -2.41 13.24 10.55
N VAL A 148 -1.38 13.64 11.26
CA VAL A 148 -0.15 14.24 10.73
C VAL A 148 1.03 13.42 11.23
N VAL A 149 1.86 12.94 10.31
CA VAL A 149 3.07 12.18 10.63
C VAL A 149 4.32 13.01 10.40
N LYS A 150 5.36 12.74 11.17
CA LYS A 150 6.70 13.28 10.96
C LYS A 150 7.17 12.98 9.54
N ASP A 151 7.92 13.88 8.95
CA ASP A 151 8.43 13.70 7.59
C ASP A 151 9.25 12.42 7.46
N VAL A 152 8.95 11.66 6.41
CA VAL A 152 9.62 10.41 6.08
C VAL A 152 10.74 10.69 5.08
N PRO A 153 11.96 10.18 5.28
CA PRO A 153 13.02 10.34 4.30
C PRO A 153 12.71 9.58 3.01
N ARG A 154 13.11 10.13 1.88
CA ARG A 154 12.89 9.50 0.56
C ARG A 154 13.60 8.15 0.39
N THR A 155 14.57 7.88 1.24
CA THR A 155 15.29 6.60 1.33
C THR A 155 14.41 5.48 1.88
N ALA A 156 13.38 5.81 2.68
CA ALA A 156 12.32 4.88 3.08
C ALA A 156 11.35 4.69 1.90
N ARG A 157 11.79 3.95 0.90
CA ARG A 157 11.16 3.88 -0.42
C ARG A 157 9.70 3.42 -0.38
N TYR A 158 9.38 2.51 0.51
CA TYR A 158 8.03 1.93 0.60
C TYR A 158 7.12 2.71 1.53
N ALA A 159 7.67 3.33 2.55
CA ALA A 159 6.95 4.15 3.51
C ALA A 159 6.78 5.60 3.04
N TYR A 160 7.68 6.14 2.20
CA TYR A 160 7.65 7.54 1.80
C TYR A 160 6.40 7.90 0.99
N SER A 161 5.64 8.84 1.52
CA SER A 161 4.54 9.52 0.83
C SER A 161 4.35 10.93 1.40
N ASP A 162 3.55 11.78 0.74
CA ASP A 162 3.13 13.08 1.26
C ASP A 162 1.72 12.99 1.87
N VAL A 163 0.89 12.05 1.36
CA VAL A 163 -0.47 11.81 1.83
C VAL A 163 -0.82 10.33 1.76
N TRP A 164 -1.51 9.83 2.78
CA TRP A 164 -2.02 8.46 2.84
C TRP A 164 -3.54 8.49 2.95
N LEU A 165 -4.21 7.65 2.18
CA LEU A 165 -5.66 7.62 2.02
C LEU A 165 -6.18 6.18 2.13
N PRO A 166 -7.35 5.95 2.74
CA PRO A 166 -8.01 4.65 2.67
C PRO A 166 -8.26 4.26 1.21
N TYR A 167 -7.91 3.05 0.79
CA TYR A 167 -8.06 2.68 -0.62
C TYR A 167 -9.53 2.61 -1.06
N ASN A 168 -10.47 2.30 -0.16
CA ASN A 168 -11.91 2.32 -0.45
C ASN A 168 -12.51 3.73 -0.54
N SER A 169 -11.77 4.78 -0.15
CA SER A 169 -12.23 6.17 -0.28
C SER A 169 -12.18 6.72 -1.70
N SER A 170 -11.63 5.97 -2.65
CA SER A 170 -11.43 6.39 -4.04
C SER A 170 -12.13 5.46 -5.02
N ALA A 171 -13.13 5.96 -5.75
CA ALA A 171 -13.81 5.21 -6.81
C ALA A 171 -12.85 4.69 -7.91
N ALA A 172 -11.74 5.39 -8.16
CA ALA A 172 -10.73 4.94 -9.11
C ALA A 172 -10.05 3.62 -8.70
N MET A 173 -10.05 3.30 -7.41
CA MET A 173 -9.51 2.03 -6.90
C MET A 173 -10.51 0.87 -7.10
N GLU A 174 -11.79 1.17 -7.28
CA GLU A 174 -12.85 0.16 -7.50
C GLU A 174 -13.04 -0.19 -8.97
N THR A 175 -12.82 0.77 -9.87
CA THR A 175 -13.06 0.57 -11.32
C THR A 175 -12.09 -0.45 -11.93
N ALA A 176 -10.91 -0.63 -11.35
CA ALA A 176 -9.96 -1.66 -11.76
C ALA A 176 -10.33 -3.08 -11.26
N ALA A 177 -11.39 -3.20 -10.45
CA ALA A 177 -11.70 -4.45 -9.73
C ALA A 177 -12.24 -5.58 -10.62
N ASN A 178 -12.68 -5.29 -11.86
CA ASN A 178 -13.34 -6.28 -12.72
C ASN A 178 -12.52 -6.68 -13.96
N VAL A 179 -11.31 -6.17 -14.10
CA VAL A 179 -10.43 -6.57 -15.22
C VAL A 179 -9.84 -7.94 -14.91
N TYR A 180 -9.93 -8.87 -15.86
CA TYR A 180 -9.42 -10.24 -15.69
C TYR A 180 -9.90 -10.91 -14.39
N GLU A 181 -11.21 -10.95 -14.18
CA GLU A 181 -11.85 -11.52 -12.97
C GLU A 181 -11.38 -10.87 -11.65
N GLY A 182 -10.95 -9.61 -11.69
CA GLY A 182 -10.44 -8.89 -10.53
C GLY A 182 -8.99 -9.27 -10.13
N LEU A 183 -8.29 -9.98 -10.99
CA LEU A 183 -6.91 -10.42 -10.72
C LEU A 183 -5.88 -9.33 -10.99
N VAL A 184 -6.15 -8.42 -11.91
CA VAL A 184 -5.26 -7.32 -12.30
C VAL A 184 -5.77 -6.00 -11.74
N GLY A 185 -4.85 -5.19 -11.25
CA GLY A 185 -5.16 -3.87 -10.69
C GLY A 185 -3.90 -3.15 -10.23
N PRO A 186 -4.05 -2.04 -9.50
CA PRO A 186 -2.91 -1.19 -9.14
C PRO A 186 -2.21 -1.60 -7.83
N PHE A 187 -2.65 -2.67 -7.17
CA PHE A 187 -2.19 -3.00 -5.83
C PHE A 187 -0.85 -3.72 -5.81
N ASN A 188 -0.09 -3.42 -4.78
CA ASN A 188 1.06 -4.15 -4.30
C ASN A 188 0.75 -4.64 -2.88
N VAL A 189 1.55 -5.56 -2.37
CA VAL A 189 1.42 -6.08 -1.00
C VAL A 189 2.75 -5.95 -0.29
N VAL A 190 2.69 -5.58 0.98
CA VAL A 190 3.77 -5.70 1.95
C VAL A 190 3.34 -6.67 3.04
N MET A 191 4.24 -7.55 3.42
CA MET A 191 4.06 -8.51 4.51
C MET A 191 5.17 -8.31 5.54
N LEU A 192 4.83 -8.32 6.82
CA LEU A 192 5.77 -8.34 7.93
C LEU A 192 5.84 -9.78 8.46
N ALA A 193 7.01 -10.39 8.43
CA ALA A 193 7.25 -11.68 9.05
C ALA A 193 7.48 -11.53 10.57
N HIS A 194 7.24 -12.59 11.36
CA HIS A 194 7.65 -12.61 12.76
C HIS A 194 9.18 -12.65 12.88
N ASP A 195 9.81 -13.43 11.98
CA ASP A 195 11.27 -13.56 11.86
C ASP A 195 11.65 -13.74 10.39
N THR A 196 12.93 -13.54 10.06
CA THR A 196 13.48 -13.81 8.71
C THR A 196 13.41 -15.29 8.33
N ASP A 197 13.44 -16.18 9.30
CA ASP A 197 13.33 -17.63 9.09
C ASP A 197 11.95 -18.05 8.55
N ASP A 198 10.91 -17.23 8.77
CA ASP A 198 9.56 -17.46 8.27
C ASP A 198 9.43 -17.24 6.75
N PHE A 199 10.39 -16.63 6.09
CA PHE A 199 10.28 -16.29 4.66
C PHE A 199 10.00 -17.49 3.77
N THR A 200 10.60 -18.63 4.05
CA THR A 200 10.34 -19.87 3.29
C THR A 200 8.92 -20.39 3.52
N ALA A 201 8.45 -20.34 4.76
CA ALA A 201 7.09 -20.74 5.11
C ALA A 201 6.04 -19.79 4.47
N ILE A 202 6.27 -18.48 4.51
CA ILE A 202 5.43 -17.48 3.84
C ILE A 202 5.36 -17.75 2.33
N ARG A 203 6.49 -17.99 1.66
CA ARG A 203 6.52 -18.32 0.22
C ARG A 203 5.70 -19.57 -0.08
N THR A 204 5.89 -20.61 0.70
CA THR A 204 5.16 -21.89 0.54
C THR A 204 3.65 -21.68 0.72
N GLU A 205 3.25 -20.87 1.71
CA GLU A 205 1.85 -20.55 1.94
C GLU A 205 1.28 -19.74 0.77
N VAL A 206 1.97 -18.70 0.30
CA VAL A 206 1.56 -17.90 -0.87
C VAL A 206 1.37 -18.77 -2.10
N ASP A 207 2.28 -19.68 -2.39
CA ASP A 207 2.18 -20.61 -3.53
C ASP A 207 0.96 -21.53 -3.41
N LYS A 208 0.68 -22.04 -2.21
CA LYS A 208 -0.49 -22.87 -1.92
C LYS A 208 -1.80 -22.11 -2.16
N VAL A 209 -1.94 -20.89 -1.59
CA VAL A 209 -3.17 -20.09 -1.73
C VAL A 209 -3.32 -19.57 -3.16
N THR A 210 -2.22 -19.31 -3.87
CA THR A 210 -2.25 -18.94 -5.30
C THR A 210 -2.86 -20.06 -6.14
N LYS A 211 -2.47 -21.30 -5.90
CA LYS A 211 -3.06 -22.47 -6.57
C LYS A 211 -4.56 -22.58 -6.30
N GLN A 212 -4.98 -22.36 -5.04
CA GLN A 212 -6.40 -22.38 -4.67
C GLN A 212 -7.18 -21.25 -5.35
N LEU A 213 -6.66 -20.01 -5.36
CA LEU A 213 -7.27 -18.88 -6.06
C LEU A 213 -7.45 -19.19 -7.54
N ASN A 214 -6.41 -19.69 -8.19
CA ASN A 214 -6.44 -20.05 -9.61
C ASN A 214 -7.42 -21.19 -9.93
N THR A 215 -7.72 -22.07 -8.97
CA THR A 215 -8.76 -23.09 -9.15
C THR A 215 -10.16 -22.46 -9.19
N ASN A 216 -10.37 -21.36 -8.47
CA ASN A 216 -11.65 -20.67 -8.35
C ASN A 216 -11.88 -19.60 -9.44
N THR A 217 -10.96 -19.43 -10.38
CA THR A 217 -11.11 -18.54 -11.54
C THR A 217 -11.46 -19.36 -12.79
N SER A 218 -12.17 -18.74 -13.74
CA SER A 218 -12.64 -19.44 -14.96
C SER A 218 -11.58 -19.40 -16.06
N GLU A 219 -11.22 -18.23 -16.49
CA GLU A 219 -10.41 -17.98 -17.70
C GLU A 219 -8.98 -17.58 -17.39
N TYR A 220 -8.78 -16.88 -16.27
CA TYR A 220 -7.51 -16.24 -15.95
C TYR A 220 -6.87 -16.87 -14.72
N ALA A 221 -5.56 -16.74 -14.63
CA ALA A 221 -4.76 -17.17 -13.48
C ALA A 221 -3.69 -16.13 -13.17
N VAL A 222 -3.16 -16.19 -11.95
CA VAL A 222 -2.04 -15.35 -11.51
C VAL A 222 -0.86 -16.20 -11.06
N SER A 223 0.33 -15.64 -11.23
CA SER A 223 1.53 -16.10 -10.56
C SER A 223 2.37 -14.90 -10.14
N PHE A 224 3.17 -15.08 -9.11
CA PHE A 224 4.02 -13.99 -8.63
C PHE A 224 5.39 -14.11 -9.29
N PHE A 225 5.78 -13.03 -9.97
CA PHE A 225 7.01 -12.95 -10.72
C PHE A 225 8.20 -12.89 -9.77
N ASN A 226 9.17 -13.82 -9.93
CA ASN A 226 10.36 -13.98 -9.10
C ASN A 226 10.09 -14.23 -7.59
N GLY A 227 8.87 -14.66 -7.23
CA GLY A 227 8.48 -14.86 -5.84
C GLY A 227 8.37 -13.58 -5.04
N GLN A 228 8.28 -13.74 -3.75
CA GLN A 228 8.26 -12.63 -2.80
C GLN A 228 9.67 -12.05 -2.70
N MET A 229 9.78 -10.73 -2.84
CA MET A 229 11.04 -10.02 -2.74
C MET A 229 11.20 -9.41 -1.35
N THR A 230 12.38 -9.55 -0.78
CA THR A 230 12.75 -8.79 0.41
C THR A 230 13.08 -7.34 0.03
N ASN A 231 13.14 -6.43 1.00
CA ASN A 231 13.63 -5.07 0.77
C ASN A 231 15.07 -5.03 0.24
N LEU A 232 15.87 -6.06 0.53
CA LEU A 232 17.23 -6.21 0.02
C LEU A 232 17.24 -6.50 -1.49
N ASP A 233 16.32 -7.32 -1.98
CA ASP A 233 16.27 -7.76 -3.38
C ASP A 233 15.79 -6.65 -4.33
N LEU A 234 15.15 -5.61 -3.79
CA LEU A 234 14.56 -4.51 -4.55
C LEU A 234 15.47 -3.27 -4.67
N LEU A 235 16.67 -3.31 -4.12
CA LEU A 235 17.66 -2.24 -4.13
C LEU A 235 18.82 -2.52 -5.07
#